data_70e4f390c11f442c40be600dadab25fb
#
_entry.id   70e4f390c11f442c40be600dadab25fb
#
_cell.length_a   1.000
_cell.length_b   1.000
_cell.length_c   1.000
_cell.angle_alpha   90.00
_cell.angle_beta   90.00
_cell.angle_gamma   90.00
#
_symmetry.space_group_name_H-M   'P 1'
#
loop_
_entity.id
_entity.type
_entity.pdbx_description
1 polymer ?
#
loop_
_entity_poly.entity_id
_entity_poly.type
_entity_poly.pdbx_seq_one_letter_code
_entity_poly.pdbx_strand_id
1 'polypeptide(L)'
;METAAVMNEQLWKYQNNGGIHMQITDVRVRKVTKEGKMKAVVSISIDDEFVIHDIKVVEGEKGLFIAMPSRKAADGEYRDIAHPINSQTRNSIQEIVLAAYEKALLEPDPE
;
A
#
# COMPACT_ATOMS: atom_id res chain seq x y z
N MET A 1 20.32 11.54 -17.82
CA MET A 1 19.96 11.03 -17.85
C MET A 1 19.81 10.69 -18.35
N GLU A 2 20.01 10.83 -18.52
CA GLU A 2 19.68 10.15 -18.99
C GLU A 2 18.68 9.87 -18.84
N THR A 3 18.36 10.55 -18.65
CA THR A 3 17.25 10.02 -18.22
C THR A 3 16.25 9.83 -19.25
N ALA A 4 16.06 10.74 -20.13
CA ALA A 4 15.00 10.55 -21.07
C ALA A 4 15.22 9.33 -21.89
N ALA A 5 16.37 9.22 -22.45
CA ALA A 5 16.61 8.08 -23.28
C ALA A 5 16.61 6.83 -22.46
N VAL A 6 17.24 6.90 -21.35
CA VAL A 6 17.28 5.74 -20.51
C VAL A 6 15.90 5.40 -20.05
N MET A 7 15.11 6.41 -19.78
CA MET A 7 13.82 6.17 -19.39
C MET A 7 12.98 5.55 -20.44
N ASN A 8 13.18 5.91 -21.67
CA ASN A 8 12.43 5.27 -22.71
C ASN A 8 12.65 3.79 -22.71
N GLU A 9 13.87 3.39 -22.53
CA GLU A 9 14.16 2.00 -22.47
C GLU A 9 13.50 1.36 -21.28
N GLN A 10 13.56 2.03 -20.15
CA GLN A 10 12.96 1.50 -18.96
C GLN A 10 11.46 1.40 -19.11
N LEU A 11 10.86 2.42 -19.67
CA LEU A 11 9.44 2.41 -19.85
C LEU A 11 9.02 1.29 -20.77
N TRP A 12 9.82 1.07 -21.78
CA TRP A 12 9.53 0.00 -22.69
C TRP A 12 9.50 -1.34 -21.97
N LYS A 13 10.46 -1.54 -21.08
CA LYS A 13 10.49 -2.77 -20.32
C LYS A 13 9.29 -2.92 -19.46
N TYR A 14 8.92 -1.86 -18.81
CA TYR A 14 7.74 -1.92 -17.97
C TYR A 14 6.53 -2.31 -18.77
N GLN A 15 6.36 -1.68 -19.91
CA GLN A 15 5.17 -1.90 -20.68
C GLN A 15 5.13 -3.28 -21.27
N ASN A 16 6.27 -3.88 -21.46
CA ASN A 16 6.32 -5.16 -22.16
C ASN A 16 6.63 -6.32 -21.26
N ASN A 17 6.62 -6.10 -19.98
CA ASN A 17 6.91 -7.17 -19.05
C ASN A 17 5.67 -7.66 -18.35
N GLY A 18 4.58 -7.64 -19.05
CA GLY A 18 3.41 -8.27 -18.50
C GLY A 18 2.93 -7.64 -17.23
N GLY A 19 3.04 -6.35 -17.14
CA GLY A 19 2.51 -5.71 -15.97
C GLY A 19 3.44 -5.53 -14.84
N ILE A 20 4.70 -5.74 -15.06
CA ILE A 20 5.61 -5.45 -14.01
C ILE A 20 5.95 -4.00 -14.05
N HIS A 21 5.50 -3.29 -13.12
CA HIS A 21 5.64 -1.88 -13.15
C HIS A 21 6.18 -1.37 -11.87
N MET A 22 5.40 -1.39 -10.86
CA MET A 22 5.89 -0.92 -9.59
C MET A 22 5.93 -2.09 -8.64
N GLN A 23 6.91 -2.06 -7.77
CA GLN A 23 7.06 -3.13 -6.81
C GLN A 23 7.01 -2.57 -5.41
N ILE A 24 6.30 -3.27 -4.56
CA ILE A 24 6.29 -2.95 -3.15
C ILE A 24 7.57 -3.54 -2.57
N THR A 25 8.50 -2.68 -2.21
CA THR A 25 9.80 -3.14 -1.78
C THR A 25 9.95 -3.20 -0.27
N ASP A 26 9.02 -2.63 0.46
CA ASP A 26 9.07 -2.71 1.91
C ASP A 26 7.69 -2.42 2.45
N VAL A 27 7.35 -3.06 3.55
CA VAL A 27 6.10 -2.81 4.23
C VAL A 27 6.40 -2.69 5.71
N ARG A 28 5.95 -1.60 6.31
CA ARG A 28 6.18 -1.40 7.73
C ARG A 28 4.86 -1.25 8.43
N VAL A 29 4.59 -2.19 9.33
CA VAL A 29 3.39 -2.13 10.13
C VAL A 29 3.70 -1.25 11.33
N ARG A 30 3.09 -0.07 11.35
CA ARG A 30 3.47 0.94 12.32
C ARG A 30 2.71 0.84 13.61
N LYS A 31 1.49 0.38 13.55
CA LYS A 31 0.66 0.36 14.72
C LYS A 31 -0.30 -0.79 14.58
N VAL A 32 -0.45 -1.55 15.63
CA VAL A 32 -1.37 -2.68 15.65
C VAL A 32 -2.27 -2.51 16.86
N THR A 33 -3.57 -2.57 16.64
CA THR A 33 -4.49 -2.54 17.74
C THR A 33 -5.38 -3.76 17.68
N LYS A 34 -5.85 -4.18 18.83
CA LYS A 34 -6.72 -5.35 18.90
C LYS A 34 -8.17 -4.98 19.06
N GLU A 35 -8.44 -3.71 19.21
CA GLU A 35 -9.80 -3.28 19.41
C GLU A 35 -10.24 -2.41 18.28
N GLY A 36 -11.55 -2.42 18.03
CA GLY A 36 -12.09 -1.61 16.99
C GLY A 36 -11.88 -2.20 15.62
N LYS A 37 -12.34 -1.49 14.64
CA LYS A 37 -12.28 -1.99 13.27
C LYS A 37 -10.97 -1.67 12.58
N MET A 38 -10.30 -0.61 12.99
CA MET A 38 -9.00 -0.28 12.41
C MET A 38 -7.94 -1.09 13.14
N LYS A 39 -7.35 -2.05 12.47
CA LYS A 39 -6.46 -2.99 13.11
C LYS A 39 -5.00 -2.60 13.03
N ALA A 40 -4.61 -1.85 12.03
CA ALA A 40 -3.21 -1.50 11.89
C ALA A 40 -3.06 -0.30 10.97
N VAL A 41 -1.93 0.37 11.12
CA VAL A 41 -1.53 1.45 10.23
C VAL A 41 -0.22 1.03 9.60
N VAL A 42 -0.13 1.14 8.30
CA VAL A 42 0.96 0.55 7.55
C VAL A 42 1.51 1.58 6.58
N SER A 43 2.82 1.50 6.35
CA SER A 43 3.48 2.27 5.31
C SER A 43 4.06 1.30 4.31
N ILE A 44 4.00 1.65 3.04
CA ILE A 44 4.63 0.83 2.01
C ILE A 44 5.62 1.68 1.24
N SER A 45 6.72 1.03 0.83
CA SER A 45 7.68 1.66 -0.07
C SER A 45 7.53 1.05 -1.44
N ILE A 46 7.67 1.88 -2.45
CA ILE A 46 7.52 1.45 -3.82
C ILE A 46 8.83 1.70 -4.53
N ASP A 47 9.40 0.64 -5.09
CA ASP A 47 10.64 0.70 -5.88
C ASP A 47 11.79 1.36 -5.11
N ASP A 48 11.73 1.31 -3.78
CA ASP A 48 12.73 1.95 -2.93
C ASP A 48 12.86 3.45 -3.19
N GLU A 49 11.85 4.05 -3.76
CA GLU A 49 11.94 5.45 -4.12
C GLU A 49 10.77 6.27 -3.60
N PHE A 50 9.72 5.61 -3.20
CA PHE A 50 8.50 6.32 -2.87
C PHE A 50 7.83 5.63 -1.72
N VAL A 51 7.26 6.37 -0.79
CA VAL A 51 6.57 5.75 0.33
C VAL A 51 5.18 6.31 0.45
N ILE A 52 4.22 5.46 0.78
CA ILE A 52 2.87 5.88 1.10
C ILE A 52 2.61 5.51 2.55
N HIS A 53 2.27 6.51 3.34
CA HIS A 53 1.97 6.31 4.75
C HIS A 53 0.47 6.20 4.97
N ASP A 54 0.10 5.74 6.15
CA ASP A 54 -1.28 5.78 6.63
C ASP A 54 -2.23 4.91 5.84
N ILE A 55 -1.74 3.80 5.35
CA ILE A 55 -2.63 2.77 4.84
C ILE A 55 -3.13 2.01 6.05
N LYS A 56 -4.42 1.74 6.11
CA LYS A 56 -5.00 1.11 7.27
C LYS A 56 -5.50 -0.27 6.94
N VAL A 57 -5.32 -1.18 7.89
CA VAL A 57 -5.93 -2.49 7.82
C VAL A 57 -7.22 -2.40 8.61
N VAL A 58 -8.32 -2.73 7.98
CA VAL A 58 -9.64 -2.54 8.56
C VAL A 58 -10.38 -3.86 8.50
N GLU A 59 -11.12 -4.13 9.55
CA GLU A 59 -11.95 -5.32 9.60
C GLU A 59 -13.35 -4.99 9.13
N GLY A 60 -13.78 -5.61 8.04
CA GLY A 60 -15.10 -5.41 7.52
C GLY A 60 -15.95 -6.67 7.71
N GLU A 61 -17.12 -6.64 7.15
CA GLU A 61 -18.02 -7.77 7.28
C GLU A 61 -17.50 -9.01 6.59
N LYS A 62 -16.77 -8.82 5.52
CA LYS A 62 -16.27 -9.96 4.77
C LYS A 62 -14.82 -10.29 5.07
N GLY A 63 -14.25 -9.63 6.05
CA GLY A 63 -12.88 -9.90 6.40
C GLY A 63 -12.06 -8.64 6.39
N LEU A 64 -10.75 -8.83 6.41
CA LEU A 64 -9.84 -7.70 6.44
C LEU A 64 -9.68 -7.10 5.05
N PHE A 65 -9.56 -5.81 5.00
CA PHE A 65 -9.23 -5.13 3.76
C PHE A 65 -8.39 -3.92 4.09
N ILE A 66 -7.86 -3.27 3.08
CA ILE A 66 -7.06 -2.09 3.31
C ILE A 66 -7.82 -0.85 2.89
N ALA A 67 -7.56 0.23 3.60
CA ALA A 67 -8.09 1.54 3.28
C ALA A 67 -6.91 2.44 3.00
N MET A 68 -6.96 3.12 1.88
CA MET A 68 -5.87 4.01 1.48
C MET A 68 -5.96 5.30 2.28
N PRO A 69 -4.87 6.06 2.35
CA PRO A 69 -4.91 7.31 3.09
C PRO A 69 -5.91 8.27 2.49
N SER A 70 -6.67 8.91 3.34
CA SER A 70 -7.71 9.79 2.89
C SER A 70 -7.80 10.99 3.81
N ARG A 71 -8.52 12.00 3.38
CA ARG A 71 -8.73 13.16 4.21
C ARG A 71 -10.12 13.70 3.94
N LYS A 72 -10.61 14.45 4.89
CA LYS A 72 -11.93 15.02 4.79
C LYS A 72 -11.88 16.27 3.92
N ALA A 73 -12.70 16.31 2.91
CA ALA A 73 -12.76 17.45 2.02
C ALA A 73 -13.68 18.51 2.59
N ALA A 74 -13.72 19.64 1.90
CA ALA A 74 -14.51 20.77 2.37
C ALA A 74 -15.99 20.43 2.45
N ASP A 75 -16.45 19.51 1.60
CA ASP A 75 -17.85 19.15 1.59
C ASP A 75 -18.18 18.11 2.67
N GLY A 76 -17.23 17.75 3.49
CA GLY A 76 -17.47 16.80 4.56
C GLY A 76 -17.24 15.36 4.20
N GLU A 77 -16.92 15.09 2.95
CA GLU A 77 -16.70 13.72 2.53
C GLU A 77 -15.24 13.38 2.52
N TYR A 78 -14.93 12.10 2.74
CA TYR A 78 -13.56 11.65 2.73
C TYR A 78 -13.15 11.24 1.34
N ARG A 79 -11.97 11.63 0.94
CA ARG A 79 -11.43 11.29 -0.36
C ARG A 79 -10.03 10.76 -0.20
N ASP A 80 -9.72 9.74 -0.96
CA ASP A 80 -8.38 9.16 -0.90
C ASP A 80 -7.37 10.18 -1.38
N ILE A 81 -6.25 10.25 -0.66
CA ILE A 81 -5.13 11.07 -1.09
C ILE A 81 -4.33 10.33 -2.14
N ALA A 82 -4.25 9.01 -2.01
CA ALA A 82 -3.52 8.17 -2.95
C ALA A 82 -4.24 6.85 -3.03
N HIS A 83 -4.35 6.29 -4.21
CA HIS A 83 -5.00 5.00 -4.34
C HIS A 83 -4.59 4.34 -5.65
N PRO A 84 -4.65 3.03 -5.71
CA PRO A 84 -4.38 2.34 -6.97
C PRO A 84 -5.52 2.59 -7.94
N ILE A 85 -5.19 2.62 -9.22
CA ILE A 85 -6.20 2.94 -10.21
C ILE A 85 -6.61 1.73 -11.03
N ASN A 86 -6.16 0.56 -10.66
CA ASN A 86 -6.68 -0.65 -11.28
C ASN A 86 -6.75 -1.74 -10.22
N SER A 87 -7.55 -2.76 -10.51
CA SER A 87 -7.80 -3.78 -9.52
C SER A 87 -6.61 -4.70 -9.32
N GLN A 88 -5.81 -4.89 -10.33
CA GLN A 88 -4.65 -5.73 -10.17
C GLN A 88 -3.68 -5.14 -9.15
N THR A 89 -3.41 -3.87 -9.26
CA THR A 89 -2.53 -3.20 -8.31
C THR A 89 -3.15 -3.19 -6.92
N ARG A 90 -4.44 -2.92 -6.83
CA ARG A 90 -5.10 -2.92 -5.54
C ARG A 90 -5.00 -4.28 -4.87
N ASN A 91 -5.23 -5.34 -5.62
CA ASN A 91 -5.15 -6.66 -5.04
C ASN A 91 -3.74 -7.00 -4.60
N SER A 92 -2.75 -6.60 -5.38
CA SER A 92 -1.37 -6.84 -5.00
C SER A 92 -1.01 -6.12 -3.72
N ILE A 93 -1.38 -4.87 -3.60
CA ILE A 93 -1.09 -4.11 -2.39
C ILE A 93 -1.80 -4.76 -1.21
N GLN A 94 -3.06 -5.13 -1.39
CA GLN A 94 -3.80 -5.70 -0.30
C GLN A 94 -3.18 -7.00 0.17
N GLU A 95 -2.80 -7.87 -0.74
CA GLU A 95 -2.20 -9.13 -0.36
C GLU A 95 -0.91 -8.92 0.41
N ILE A 96 -0.08 -8.02 -0.07
CA ILE A 96 1.20 -7.79 0.56
C ILE A 96 1.03 -7.15 1.93
N VAL A 97 0.14 -6.19 2.04
CA VAL A 97 -0.09 -5.51 3.31
C VAL A 97 -0.71 -6.47 4.32
N LEU A 98 -1.68 -7.27 3.90
CA LEU A 98 -2.31 -8.17 4.84
C LEU A 98 -1.36 -9.26 5.28
N ALA A 99 -0.48 -9.73 4.41
CA ALA A 99 0.52 -10.70 4.82
C ALA A 99 1.46 -10.11 5.85
N ALA A 100 1.88 -8.88 5.66
CA ALA A 100 2.77 -8.24 6.63
C ALA A 100 2.04 -8.02 7.96
N TYR A 101 0.77 -7.68 7.89
CA TYR A 101 0.00 -7.50 9.11
C TYR A 101 -0.09 -8.82 9.89
N GLU A 102 -0.37 -9.92 9.21
CA GLU A 102 -0.47 -11.20 9.88
C GLU A 102 0.86 -11.59 10.51
N LYS A 103 1.95 -11.31 9.80
CA LYS A 103 3.24 -11.60 10.37
C LYS A 103 3.50 -10.75 11.61
N ALA A 104 3.09 -9.51 11.57
CA ALA A 104 3.29 -8.64 12.73
C ALA A 104 2.52 -9.12 13.94
N LEU A 105 1.37 -9.74 13.72
CA LEU A 105 0.60 -10.26 14.84
C LEU A 105 1.31 -11.38 15.56
N LEU A 106 2.18 -12.09 14.87
CA LEU A 106 2.89 -13.21 15.46
C LEU A 106 4.16 -12.80 16.17
N GLU A 107 4.57 -11.56 16.00
CA GLU A 107 5.81 -11.10 16.60
C GLU A 107 5.53 -10.42 17.91
N PRO A 108 6.49 -10.46 18.85
CA PRO A 108 6.29 -9.73 20.08
C PRO A 108 6.34 -8.24 19.82
N ASP A 109 5.72 -7.50 20.71
CA ASP A 109 5.73 -6.06 20.58
C ASP A 109 7.13 -5.55 20.57
N PRO A 110 7.41 -4.67 19.70
CA PRO A 110 8.76 -4.15 19.68
C PRO A 110 9.04 -3.28 20.84
N GLU A 111 8.49 -2.95 21.52
CA GLU A 111 8.73 -2.26 22.66
C GLU A 111 9.01 -1.43 22.82
#